data_2d7709452e8ba5b92ddbaf9e5b46d932
#
_entry.id   2d7709452e8ba5b92ddbaf9e5b46d932
#
_cell.length_a   1.000
_cell.length_b   1.000
_cell.length_c   1.000
_cell.angle_alpha   90.00
_cell.angle_beta   90.00
_cell.angle_gamma   90.00
#
_symmetry.space_group_name_H-M   'P 1'
#
loop_
_entity.id
_entity.type
_entity.pdbx_description
1 polymer ?
#
loop_
_entity_poly.entity_id
_entity_poly.type
_entity_poly.pdbx_seq_one_letter_code
_entity_poly.pdbx_strand_id
1 'polypeptide(L)'
;MTQDPPSPDRPPVARLAGELGAALVAAGLCYGLSCLIVAPSPEAITFGKQWEWMSEAPFELRGQFPHRILGPLLAHCLGLGGACWVPFVRGLAVLLLATVFFFARCRGARPVDALLVTLAMAVTAPIQMYKQHWVGFVDPLCYLLFFWAWMAAGRPVLYWGLFLANLLSHELAAFLLPWAWFVRREANGCMRADVIGAGLALGLYGAFYLWVKAAAPQQKFTASYFFDNPMFPGGTFVILALAITHLVVAFGPILAVLAWHQHTRRDRERAHLWLVGGGIIAIFCIAWDWSRHSNLIALPLVLASLRFLAAGHRLVYAGIVGLGAGLMAWIPPWSSSAWPTSAMADILLLRDTGAARQNPATGGEPMGGALSDVLTKWVPAVAPVLVPILAILAAIWFAGAWFARRQPPAMAARASASAP
;
A
#
# COMPACT_ATOMS: atom_id res chain seq x y z
N MET A 1 27.81 14.89 19.78
CA MET A 1 27.52 13.72 20.60
C MET A 1 28.10 12.54 19.88
N THR A 2 29.25 12.04 20.33
CA THR A 2 29.87 10.82 19.84
C THR A 2 28.96 9.65 20.21
N GLN A 3 28.50 8.89 19.22
CA GLN A 3 27.84 7.63 19.48
C GLN A 3 28.90 6.68 20.08
N ASP A 4 28.64 6.17 21.26
CA ASP A 4 29.43 5.08 21.80
C ASP A 4 29.45 3.93 20.80
N PRO A 5 30.62 3.35 20.48
CA PRO A 5 30.70 2.20 19.65
C PRO A 5 29.82 1.07 20.25
N PRO A 6 29.11 0.32 19.41
CA PRO A 6 28.25 -0.76 19.92
C PRO A 6 29.08 -1.74 20.75
N SER A 7 28.61 -2.03 21.95
CA SER A 7 29.23 -2.98 22.89
C SER A 7 29.53 -4.31 22.14
N PRO A 8 30.79 -4.79 22.14
CA PRO A 8 31.18 -5.99 21.40
C PRO A 8 30.66 -7.32 21.97
N ASP A 9 29.96 -7.28 23.11
CA ASP A 9 29.78 -8.46 23.98
C ASP A 9 28.53 -9.30 23.70
N ARG A 10 27.66 -8.91 22.76
CA ARG A 10 26.49 -9.74 22.44
C ARG A 10 26.69 -10.50 21.13
N PRO A 11 26.50 -11.85 21.13
CA PRO A 11 26.53 -12.62 19.91
C PRO A 11 25.49 -12.07 18.92
N PRO A 12 25.79 -12.03 17.61
CA PRO A 12 24.92 -11.42 16.60
C PRO A 12 23.49 -11.96 16.59
N VAL A 13 23.29 -13.21 16.97
CA VAL A 13 21.97 -13.85 17.10
C VAL A 13 21.15 -13.26 18.25
N ALA A 14 21.77 -13.03 19.42
CA ALA A 14 21.06 -12.45 20.57
C ALA A 14 20.62 -11.00 20.31
N ARG A 15 21.43 -10.26 19.56
CA ARG A 15 21.08 -8.90 19.11
C ARG A 15 19.90 -8.92 18.14
N LEU A 16 19.91 -9.82 17.17
CA LEU A 16 18.83 -9.98 16.20
C LEU A 16 17.52 -10.38 16.91
N ALA A 17 17.57 -11.35 17.84
CA ALA A 17 16.41 -11.76 18.61
C ALA A 17 15.83 -10.60 19.43
N GLY A 18 16.69 -9.78 20.05
CA GLY A 18 16.27 -8.58 20.77
C GLY A 18 15.58 -7.54 19.88
N GLU A 19 16.11 -7.27 18.69
CA GLU A 19 15.48 -6.34 17.73
C GLU A 19 14.13 -6.90 17.20
N LEU A 20 14.03 -8.19 16.94
CA LEU A 20 12.76 -8.83 16.55
C LEU A 20 11.72 -8.79 17.68
N GLY A 21 12.14 -9.08 18.92
CA GLY A 21 11.26 -8.95 20.09
C GLY A 21 10.75 -7.51 20.27
N ALA A 22 11.65 -6.52 20.16
CA ALA A 22 11.28 -5.11 20.23
C ALA A 22 10.32 -4.72 19.10
N ALA A 23 10.52 -5.24 17.90
CA ALA A 23 9.65 -4.99 16.75
C ALA A 23 8.23 -5.54 16.98
N LEU A 24 8.11 -6.75 17.53
CA LEU A 24 6.80 -7.35 17.84
C LEU A 24 6.08 -6.59 18.95
N VAL A 25 6.78 -6.17 20.02
CA VAL A 25 6.20 -5.37 21.10
C VAL A 25 5.73 -4.00 20.55
N ALA A 26 6.58 -3.31 19.79
CA ALA A 26 6.22 -2.04 19.17
C ALA A 26 5.02 -2.16 18.24
N ALA A 27 4.96 -3.22 17.43
CA ALA A 27 3.85 -3.50 16.53
C ALA A 27 2.55 -3.76 17.30
N GLY A 28 2.60 -4.59 18.35
CA GLY A 28 1.45 -4.87 19.21
C GLY A 28 0.90 -3.60 19.87
N LEU A 29 1.77 -2.76 20.41
CA LEU A 29 1.39 -1.47 20.99
C LEU A 29 0.77 -0.53 19.95
N CYS A 30 1.42 -0.35 18.78
CA CYS A 30 0.90 0.49 17.71
C CYS A 30 -0.44 -0.02 17.17
N TYR A 31 -0.58 -1.33 16.99
CA TYR A 31 -1.83 -1.95 16.56
C TYR A 31 -2.93 -1.75 17.60
N GLY A 32 -2.64 -2.00 18.89
CA GLY A 32 -3.57 -1.76 19.99
C GLY A 32 -4.04 -0.31 20.07
N LEU A 33 -3.11 0.66 20.03
CA LEU A 33 -3.44 2.09 19.96
C LEU A 33 -4.32 2.41 18.73
N SER A 34 -4.01 1.82 17.61
CA SER A 34 -4.79 2.03 16.38
C SER A 34 -6.22 1.46 16.49
N CYS A 35 -6.45 0.47 17.33
CA CYS A 35 -7.80 -0.06 17.61
C CYS A 35 -8.67 0.91 18.44
N LEU A 36 -8.06 1.88 19.13
CA LEU A 36 -8.80 2.97 19.79
C LEU A 36 -9.36 3.98 18.79
N ILE A 37 -8.74 4.07 17.60
CA ILE A 37 -9.19 4.96 16.53
C ILE A 37 -10.32 4.29 15.74
N VAL A 38 -10.10 3.04 15.32
CA VAL A 38 -11.06 2.25 14.54
C VAL A 38 -11.13 0.85 15.16
N ALA A 39 -12.25 0.51 15.75
CA ALA A 39 -12.51 -0.81 16.31
C ALA A 39 -12.56 -1.87 15.18
N PRO A 40 -11.89 -3.02 15.33
CA PRO A 40 -11.87 -4.04 14.31
C PRO A 40 -13.19 -4.83 14.25
N SER A 41 -13.76 -5.01 13.05
CA SER A 41 -14.92 -5.86 12.81
C SER A 41 -14.56 -7.35 12.98
N PRO A 42 -15.36 -8.16 13.66
CA PRO A 42 -15.04 -9.58 13.92
C PRO A 42 -15.11 -10.45 12.66
N GLU A 43 -15.89 -10.08 11.66
CA GLU A 43 -16.21 -10.91 10.50
C GLU A 43 -15.56 -10.41 9.23
N ALA A 44 -15.14 -11.37 8.38
CA ALA A 44 -14.71 -11.07 7.02
C ALA A 44 -15.89 -10.54 6.18
N ILE A 45 -15.61 -9.65 5.25
CA ILE A 45 -16.61 -9.06 4.37
C ILE A 45 -16.28 -9.36 2.89
N THR A 46 -17.31 -9.38 2.05
CA THR A 46 -17.19 -9.50 0.59
C THR A 46 -16.17 -10.55 0.14
N PHE A 47 -15.12 -10.15 -0.57
CA PHE A 47 -14.05 -11.06 -1.02
C PHE A 47 -13.22 -11.63 0.15
N GLY A 48 -13.19 -10.98 1.31
CA GLY A 48 -12.57 -11.53 2.50
C GLY A 48 -13.16 -12.88 2.89
N LYS A 49 -14.50 -13.05 2.76
CA LYS A 49 -15.18 -14.35 2.96
C LYS A 49 -14.79 -15.40 1.92
N GLN A 50 -14.54 -14.98 0.69
CA GLN A 50 -14.10 -15.93 -0.35
C GLN A 50 -12.70 -16.48 -0.05
N TRP A 51 -11.79 -15.66 0.45
CA TRP A 51 -10.46 -16.11 0.88
C TRP A 51 -10.53 -16.92 2.19
N GLU A 52 -11.47 -16.63 3.08
CA GLU A 52 -11.78 -17.49 4.24
C GLU A 52 -12.10 -18.91 3.79
N TRP A 53 -13.06 -19.09 2.87
CA TRP A 53 -13.37 -20.41 2.29
C TRP A 53 -12.18 -21.03 1.55
N MET A 54 -11.46 -20.23 0.77
CA MET A 54 -10.27 -20.68 0.06
C MET A 54 -9.16 -21.13 1.03
N SER A 55 -9.09 -20.58 2.25
CA SER A 55 -8.12 -20.99 3.25
C SER A 55 -8.41 -22.36 3.85
N GLU A 56 -9.62 -22.87 3.74
CA GLU A 56 -9.97 -24.24 4.15
C GLU A 56 -9.48 -25.27 3.12
N ALA A 57 -9.60 -24.96 1.83
CA ALA A 57 -9.22 -25.84 0.73
C ALA A 57 -8.59 -25.04 -0.45
N PRO A 58 -7.32 -24.58 -0.33
CA PRO A 58 -6.70 -23.64 -1.28
C PRO A 58 -6.66 -24.15 -2.73
N PHE A 59 -6.52 -25.46 -2.91
CA PHE A 59 -6.40 -26.07 -4.24
C PHE A 59 -7.74 -26.42 -4.92
N GLU A 60 -8.87 -26.22 -4.23
CA GLU A 60 -10.17 -26.29 -4.87
C GLU A 60 -10.48 -25.07 -5.74
N LEU A 61 -9.61 -24.07 -5.71
CA LEU A 61 -9.66 -22.86 -6.53
C LEU A 61 -11.01 -22.14 -6.47
N ARG A 62 -11.64 -22.18 -5.29
CA ARG A 62 -12.92 -21.51 -5.05
C ARG A 62 -12.70 -19.99 -4.94
N GLY A 63 -13.72 -19.23 -5.30
CA GLY A 63 -13.68 -17.76 -5.17
C GLY A 63 -13.33 -17.05 -6.47
N GLN A 64 -13.43 -15.73 -6.45
CA GLN A 64 -13.29 -14.89 -7.65
C GLN A 64 -11.82 -14.68 -8.08
N PHE A 65 -10.86 -14.85 -7.16
CA PHE A 65 -9.43 -14.62 -7.40
C PHE A 65 -8.57 -15.80 -6.92
N PRO A 66 -8.77 -17.02 -7.48
CA PRO A 66 -8.08 -18.23 -7.00
C PRO A 66 -6.56 -18.19 -7.26
N HIS A 67 -6.08 -17.33 -8.14
CA HIS A 67 -4.67 -17.11 -8.40
C HIS A 67 -3.94 -16.32 -7.28
N ARG A 68 -4.68 -15.69 -6.35
CA ARG A 68 -4.14 -15.05 -5.13
C ARG A 68 -4.04 -16.06 -3.99
N ILE A 69 -3.32 -17.14 -4.25
CA ILE A 69 -3.33 -18.33 -3.38
C ILE A 69 -2.48 -18.20 -2.12
N LEU A 70 -1.46 -17.32 -2.11
CA LEU A 70 -0.43 -17.35 -1.06
C LEU A 70 -0.99 -17.14 0.35
N GLY A 71 -1.87 -16.15 0.55
CA GLY A 71 -2.47 -15.88 1.84
C GLY A 71 -3.30 -17.05 2.36
N PRO A 72 -4.30 -17.53 1.59
CA PRO A 72 -5.07 -18.73 1.93
C PRO A 72 -4.22 -19.98 2.17
N LEU A 73 -3.20 -20.23 1.33
CA LEU A 73 -2.30 -21.36 1.49
C LEU A 73 -1.48 -21.30 2.79
N LEU A 74 -0.96 -20.11 3.14
CA LEU A 74 -0.24 -19.92 4.40
C LEU A 74 -1.16 -20.16 5.60
N ALA A 75 -2.38 -19.63 5.59
CA ALA A 75 -3.35 -19.88 6.65
C ALA A 75 -3.67 -21.36 6.78
N HIS A 76 -3.90 -22.05 5.66
CA HIS A 76 -4.14 -23.49 5.62
C HIS A 76 -2.99 -24.29 6.24
N CYS A 77 -1.76 -24.05 5.79
CA CYS A 77 -0.57 -24.74 6.28
C CYS A 77 -0.30 -24.48 7.76
N LEU A 78 -0.73 -23.35 8.31
CA LEU A 78 -0.60 -23.00 9.72
C LEU A 78 -1.79 -23.47 10.58
N GLY A 79 -2.82 -24.09 9.98
CA GLY A 79 -4.05 -24.44 10.69
C GLY A 79 -4.90 -23.22 11.12
N LEU A 80 -4.72 -22.10 10.44
CA LEU A 80 -5.41 -20.82 10.70
C LEU A 80 -6.43 -20.46 9.63
N GLY A 81 -6.91 -21.46 8.86
CA GLY A 81 -7.97 -21.28 7.86
C GLY A 81 -9.37 -21.20 8.47
N GLY A 82 -10.38 -20.96 7.66
CA GLY A 82 -11.79 -20.90 8.05
C GLY A 82 -12.04 -19.87 9.15
N ALA A 83 -12.61 -20.28 10.28
CA ALA A 83 -12.94 -19.39 11.40
C ALA A 83 -11.75 -18.59 11.97
N CYS A 84 -10.50 -19.06 11.75
CA CYS A 84 -9.29 -18.37 12.18
C CYS A 84 -8.75 -17.39 11.11
N TRP A 85 -9.39 -17.27 9.96
CA TRP A 85 -8.94 -16.43 8.84
C TRP A 85 -8.79 -14.95 9.21
N VAL A 86 -9.81 -14.35 9.84
CA VAL A 86 -9.75 -12.93 10.24
C VAL A 86 -8.66 -12.67 11.27
N PRO A 87 -8.52 -13.48 12.36
CA PRO A 87 -7.35 -13.43 13.24
C PRO A 87 -6.01 -13.55 12.51
N PHE A 88 -5.90 -14.47 11.54
CA PHE A 88 -4.70 -14.63 10.71
C PHE A 88 -4.35 -13.34 9.95
N VAL A 89 -5.30 -12.74 9.24
CA VAL A 89 -5.07 -11.49 8.49
C VAL A 89 -4.70 -10.33 9.40
N ARG A 90 -5.28 -10.26 10.61
CA ARG A 90 -4.85 -9.29 11.63
C ARG A 90 -3.43 -9.54 12.10
N GLY A 91 -3.06 -10.80 12.26
CA GLY A 91 -1.67 -11.20 12.52
C GLY A 91 -0.72 -10.71 11.45
N LEU A 92 -1.10 -10.78 10.17
CA LEU A 92 -0.33 -10.21 9.06
C LEU A 92 -0.21 -8.68 9.16
N ALA A 93 -1.25 -7.97 9.60
CA ALA A 93 -1.18 -6.53 9.83
C ALA A 93 -0.21 -6.17 10.97
N VAL A 94 -0.23 -6.93 12.07
CA VAL A 94 0.75 -6.77 13.16
C VAL A 94 2.17 -7.10 12.68
N LEU A 95 2.33 -8.15 11.89
CA LEU A 95 3.61 -8.54 11.30
C LEU A 95 4.14 -7.48 10.31
N LEU A 96 3.24 -6.83 9.55
CA LEU A 96 3.61 -5.67 8.71
C LEU A 96 4.16 -4.54 9.57
N LEU A 97 3.50 -4.20 10.68
CA LEU A 97 3.99 -3.16 11.59
C LEU A 97 5.34 -3.53 12.22
N ALA A 98 5.51 -4.78 12.64
CA ALA A 98 6.80 -5.27 13.13
C ALA A 98 7.89 -5.19 12.06
N THR A 99 7.54 -5.50 10.81
CA THR A 99 8.45 -5.37 9.66
C THR A 99 8.83 -3.91 9.39
N VAL A 100 7.90 -2.96 9.47
CA VAL A 100 8.19 -1.52 9.32
C VAL A 100 9.15 -1.05 10.42
N PHE A 101 8.90 -1.43 11.68
CA PHE A 101 9.81 -1.12 12.79
C PHE A 101 11.21 -1.70 12.53
N PHE A 102 11.28 -2.98 12.23
CA PHE A 102 12.56 -3.68 11.95
C PHE A 102 13.29 -3.09 10.74
N PHE A 103 12.56 -2.79 9.66
CA PHE A 103 13.11 -2.10 8.49
C PHE A 103 13.73 -0.75 8.88
N ALA A 104 13.02 0.05 9.69
CA ALA A 104 13.52 1.32 10.19
C ALA A 104 14.82 1.13 11.00
N ARG A 105 14.85 0.11 11.88
CA ARG A 105 16.04 -0.24 12.67
C ARG A 105 17.22 -0.67 11.79
N CYS A 106 16.97 -1.48 10.78
CA CYS A 106 17.98 -1.88 9.79
C CYS A 106 18.55 -0.69 8.99
N ARG A 107 17.76 0.39 8.85
CA ARG A 107 18.18 1.67 8.23
C ARG A 107 18.85 2.63 9.23
N GLY A 108 19.21 2.16 10.41
CA GLY A 108 19.92 2.95 11.44
C GLY A 108 19.03 3.93 12.22
N ALA A 109 17.70 3.86 12.10
CA ALA A 109 16.80 4.69 12.87
C ALA A 109 16.91 4.36 14.38
N ARG A 110 16.79 5.38 15.25
CA ARG A 110 16.69 5.15 16.69
C ARG A 110 15.39 4.43 17.03
N PRO A 111 15.29 3.68 18.16
CA PRO A 111 14.07 2.98 18.52
C PRO A 111 12.82 3.86 18.54
N VAL A 112 12.93 5.09 19.06
CA VAL A 112 11.83 6.07 19.10
C VAL A 112 11.42 6.51 17.69
N ASP A 113 12.37 6.71 16.78
CA ASP A 113 12.08 7.10 15.40
C ASP A 113 11.41 5.95 14.64
N ALA A 114 11.88 4.71 14.86
CA ALA A 114 11.24 3.52 14.31
C ALA A 114 9.81 3.34 14.85
N LEU A 115 9.60 3.57 16.16
CA LEU A 115 8.27 3.52 16.77
C LEU A 115 7.32 4.58 16.16
N LEU A 116 7.79 5.81 15.96
CA LEU A 116 6.99 6.87 15.35
C LEU A 116 6.58 6.54 13.91
N VAL A 117 7.48 5.96 13.11
CA VAL A 117 7.15 5.52 11.74
C VAL A 117 6.16 4.36 11.77
N THR A 118 6.31 3.42 12.70
CA THR A 118 5.39 2.30 12.88
C THR A 118 4.00 2.78 13.32
N LEU A 119 3.95 3.75 14.23
CA LEU A 119 2.69 4.37 14.66
C LEU A 119 2.02 5.11 13.49
N ALA A 120 2.78 5.85 12.69
CA ALA A 120 2.26 6.51 11.50
C ALA A 120 1.62 5.50 10.53
N MET A 121 2.26 4.35 10.32
CA MET A 121 1.69 3.27 9.50
C MET A 121 0.42 2.69 10.14
N ALA A 122 0.42 2.50 11.47
CA ALA A 122 -0.71 1.93 12.19
C ALA A 122 -1.96 2.81 12.18
N VAL A 123 -1.80 4.14 12.15
CA VAL A 123 -2.90 5.10 12.14
C VAL A 123 -3.32 5.57 10.75
N THR A 124 -2.73 5.02 9.69
CA THR A 124 -3.06 5.34 8.30
C THR A 124 -3.75 4.16 7.58
N ALA A 125 -4.25 4.39 6.40
CA ALA A 125 -5.07 3.45 5.64
C ALA A 125 -4.48 2.04 5.48
N PRO A 126 -3.17 1.82 5.27
CA PRO A 126 -2.61 0.47 5.12
C PRO A 126 -2.93 -0.49 6.26
N ILE A 127 -3.32 0.02 7.43
CA ILE A 127 -3.76 -0.79 8.58
C ILE A 127 -5.23 -0.54 8.89
N GLN A 128 -5.66 0.73 8.93
CA GLN A 128 -6.99 1.08 9.42
C GLN A 128 -8.12 0.52 8.56
N MET A 129 -7.99 0.58 7.23
CA MET A 129 -9.06 0.13 6.35
C MET A 129 -9.33 -1.38 6.42
N TYR A 130 -8.32 -2.20 6.78
CA TYR A 130 -8.48 -3.65 6.91
C TYR A 130 -9.14 -4.09 8.22
N LYS A 131 -9.46 -3.14 9.10
CA LYS A 131 -10.19 -3.42 10.33
C LYS A 131 -11.71 -3.42 10.16
N GLN A 132 -12.23 -2.64 9.22
CA GLN A 132 -13.69 -2.50 9.02
C GLN A 132 -14.13 -2.63 7.58
N HIS A 133 -13.40 -2.03 6.63
CA HIS A 133 -13.88 -1.94 5.24
C HIS A 133 -13.45 -3.13 4.38
N TRP A 134 -12.19 -3.57 4.54
CA TRP A 134 -11.61 -4.69 3.79
C TRP A 134 -11.19 -5.84 4.72
N VAL A 135 -12.08 -6.20 5.65
CA VAL A 135 -11.81 -7.27 6.62
C VAL A 135 -11.66 -8.61 5.91
N GLY A 136 -10.58 -9.31 6.22
CA GLY A 136 -10.24 -10.59 5.60
C GLY A 136 -9.45 -10.47 4.29
N PHE A 137 -9.07 -9.26 3.86
CA PHE A 137 -8.22 -9.06 2.69
C PHE A 137 -6.74 -9.22 3.04
N VAL A 138 -5.98 -9.86 2.14
CA VAL A 138 -4.57 -10.23 2.36
C VAL A 138 -3.56 -9.17 1.94
N ASP A 139 -3.99 -7.97 1.61
CA ASP A 139 -3.08 -6.89 1.16
C ASP A 139 -1.95 -6.56 2.17
N PRO A 140 -2.15 -6.64 3.51
CA PRO A 140 -1.05 -6.52 4.45
C PRO A 140 0.12 -7.49 4.18
N LEU A 141 -0.16 -8.70 3.66
CA LEU A 141 0.88 -9.63 3.22
C LEU A 141 1.64 -9.09 2.00
N CYS A 142 0.94 -8.49 1.04
CA CYS A 142 1.57 -7.88 -0.14
C CYS A 142 2.54 -6.76 0.27
N TYR A 143 2.12 -5.85 1.15
CA TYR A 143 2.98 -4.77 1.65
C TYR A 143 4.18 -5.30 2.44
N LEU A 144 3.96 -6.29 3.29
CA LEU A 144 4.99 -6.98 4.05
C LEU A 144 6.05 -7.61 3.14
N LEU A 145 5.62 -8.30 2.10
CA LEU A 145 6.53 -8.94 1.14
C LEU A 145 7.35 -7.91 0.36
N PHE A 146 6.81 -6.73 0.05
CA PHE A 146 7.59 -5.65 -0.54
C PHE A 146 8.69 -5.13 0.40
N PHE A 147 8.40 -4.94 1.70
CA PHE A 147 9.43 -4.55 2.66
C PHE A 147 10.51 -5.64 2.82
N TRP A 148 10.11 -6.91 2.87
CA TRP A 148 11.07 -8.01 2.96
C TRP A 148 11.93 -8.13 1.70
N ALA A 149 11.34 -7.98 0.52
CA ALA A 149 12.09 -7.89 -0.73
C ALA A 149 13.08 -6.73 -0.68
N TRP A 150 12.66 -5.54 -0.21
CA TRP A 150 13.55 -4.40 -0.08
C TRP A 150 14.73 -4.67 0.86
N MET A 151 14.49 -5.30 2.01
CA MET A 151 15.57 -5.72 2.92
C MET A 151 16.49 -6.78 2.29
N ALA A 152 15.94 -7.64 1.46
CA ALA A 152 16.67 -8.70 0.76
C ALA A 152 17.35 -8.22 -0.54
N ALA A 153 17.32 -6.92 -0.84
CA ALA A 153 17.78 -6.37 -2.12
C ALA A 153 19.24 -6.74 -2.48
N GLY A 154 20.10 -7.01 -1.51
CA GLY A 154 21.47 -7.52 -1.74
C GLY A 154 21.55 -9.00 -2.16
N ARG A 155 20.46 -9.78 -2.07
CA ARG A 155 20.43 -11.24 -2.28
C ARG A 155 19.47 -11.60 -3.41
N PRO A 156 19.93 -11.75 -4.67
CA PRO A 156 19.04 -11.83 -5.84
C PRO A 156 18.01 -12.96 -5.76
N VAL A 157 18.41 -14.16 -5.34
CA VAL A 157 17.50 -15.32 -5.26
C VAL A 157 16.39 -15.08 -4.25
N LEU A 158 16.71 -14.58 -3.04
CA LEU A 158 15.73 -14.28 -2.01
C LEU A 158 14.83 -13.14 -2.45
N TYR A 159 15.38 -12.09 -3.07
CA TYR A 159 14.65 -10.94 -3.57
C TYR A 159 13.56 -11.33 -4.58
N TRP A 160 13.97 -12.05 -5.64
CA TRP A 160 13.04 -12.45 -6.70
C TRP A 160 12.10 -13.57 -6.25
N GLY A 161 12.50 -14.41 -5.28
CA GLY A 161 11.62 -15.35 -4.60
C GLY A 161 10.52 -14.65 -3.80
N LEU A 162 10.86 -13.58 -3.06
CA LEU A 162 9.87 -12.75 -2.35
C LEU A 162 8.97 -11.97 -3.33
N PHE A 163 9.50 -11.55 -4.47
CA PHE A 163 8.71 -10.91 -5.51
C PHE A 163 7.71 -11.90 -6.15
N LEU A 164 8.12 -13.15 -6.42
CA LEU A 164 7.22 -14.22 -6.84
C LEU A 164 6.14 -14.51 -5.79
N ALA A 165 6.52 -14.60 -4.52
CA ALA A 165 5.56 -14.74 -3.42
C ALA A 165 4.55 -13.59 -3.40
N ASN A 166 5.02 -12.37 -3.70
CA ASN A 166 4.14 -11.20 -3.80
C ASN A 166 3.17 -11.30 -4.98
N LEU A 167 3.60 -11.76 -6.14
CA LEU A 167 2.73 -12.04 -7.29
C LEU A 167 1.64 -13.08 -6.94
N LEU A 168 2.01 -14.14 -6.20
CA LEU A 168 1.06 -15.16 -5.70
C LEU A 168 0.12 -14.64 -4.61
N SER A 169 0.50 -13.55 -3.93
CA SER A 169 -0.37 -12.82 -3.00
C SER A 169 -1.30 -11.85 -3.74
N HIS A 170 -0.74 -11.12 -4.71
CA HIS A 170 -1.48 -10.16 -5.49
C HIS A 170 -0.78 -9.86 -6.83
N GLU A 171 -1.42 -10.18 -7.94
CA GLU A 171 -0.88 -10.00 -9.31
C GLU A 171 -0.47 -8.55 -9.62
N LEU A 172 -1.06 -7.59 -8.94
CA LEU A 172 -0.72 -6.17 -9.11
C LEU A 172 0.72 -5.83 -8.71
N ALA A 173 1.41 -6.73 -7.98
CA ALA A 173 2.83 -6.60 -7.74
C ALA A 173 3.64 -6.48 -9.06
N ALA A 174 3.15 -7.04 -10.17
CA ALA A 174 3.77 -6.90 -11.48
C ALA A 174 3.94 -5.44 -11.93
N PHE A 175 3.02 -4.54 -11.57
CA PHE A 175 3.10 -3.12 -11.91
C PHE A 175 4.18 -2.36 -11.13
N LEU A 176 4.65 -2.94 -10.03
CA LEU A 176 5.80 -2.41 -9.28
C LEU A 176 7.15 -3.03 -9.74
N LEU A 177 7.16 -3.78 -10.83
CA LEU A 177 8.41 -4.33 -11.39
C LEU A 177 9.47 -3.25 -11.68
N PRO A 178 9.14 -2.06 -12.25
CA PRO A 178 10.13 -0.99 -12.43
C PRO A 178 10.73 -0.51 -11.11
N TRP A 179 9.91 -0.38 -10.06
CA TRP A 179 10.39 -0.04 -8.72
C TRP A 179 11.24 -1.16 -8.12
N ALA A 180 10.80 -2.41 -8.24
CA ALA A 180 11.56 -3.57 -7.78
C ALA A 180 12.93 -3.66 -8.45
N TRP A 181 12.99 -3.42 -9.76
CA TRP A 181 14.23 -3.34 -10.49
C TRP A 181 15.14 -2.21 -9.99
N PHE A 182 14.58 -1.04 -9.76
CA PHE A 182 15.30 0.10 -9.21
C PHE A 182 15.92 -0.20 -7.84
N VAL A 183 15.15 -0.81 -6.91
CA VAL A 183 15.63 -1.24 -5.59
C VAL A 183 16.83 -2.18 -5.70
N ARG A 184 16.79 -3.13 -6.65
CA ARG A 184 17.93 -4.03 -6.91
C ARG A 184 19.15 -3.29 -7.44
N ARG A 185 18.96 -2.30 -8.32
CA ARG A 185 20.04 -1.47 -8.86
C ARG A 185 20.71 -0.63 -7.78
N GLU A 186 19.94 -0.09 -6.84
CA GLU A 186 20.49 0.62 -5.69
C GLU A 186 21.37 -0.27 -4.79
N ALA A 187 21.00 -1.54 -4.66
CA ALA A 187 21.77 -2.53 -3.91
C ALA A 187 22.93 -3.15 -4.72
N ASN A 188 23.39 -2.49 -5.80
CA ASN A 188 24.44 -2.98 -6.70
C ASN A 188 24.10 -4.34 -7.34
N GLY A 189 22.82 -4.57 -7.65
CA GLY A 189 22.35 -5.79 -8.29
C GLY A 189 23.03 -6.07 -9.63
N CYS A 190 23.36 -7.33 -9.89
CA CYS A 190 23.86 -7.80 -11.16
C CYS A 190 22.74 -7.87 -12.20
N MET A 191 22.84 -7.09 -13.29
CA MET A 191 21.81 -7.00 -14.31
C MET A 191 21.38 -8.38 -14.87
N ARG A 192 22.34 -9.27 -15.13
CA ARG A 192 22.05 -10.63 -15.64
C ARG A 192 21.24 -11.45 -14.63
N ALA A 193 21.62 -11.43 -13.35
CA ALA A 193 20.92 -12.15 -12.30
C ALA A 193 19.49 -11.58 -12.09
N ASP A 194 19.32 -10.26 -12.26
CA ASP A 194 18.03 -9.60 -12.12
C ASP A 194 17.10 -9.88 -13.30
N VAL A 195 17.62 -9.93 -14.55
CA VAL A 195 16.84 -10.32 -15.73
C VAL A 195 16.36 -11.78 -15.57
N ILE A 196 17.25 -12.69 -15.19
CA ILE A 196 16.91 -14.10 -14.99
C ILE A 196 15.89 -14.23 -13.84
N GLY A 197 16.13 -13.58 -12.70
CA GLY A 197 15.27 -13.66 -11.54
C GLY A 197 13.86 -13.09 -11.79
N ALA A 198 13.77 -11.94 -12.42
CA ALA A 198 12.49 -11.34 -12.83
C ALA A 198 11.76 -12.22 -13.86
N GLY A 199 12.50 -12.73 -14.87
CA GLY A 199 11.95 -13.62 -15.88
C GLY A 199 11.40 -14.91 -15.27
N LEU A 200 12.14 -15.52 -14.33
CA LEU A 200 11.67 -16.71 -13.61
C LEU A 200 10.44 -16.40 -12.74
N ALA A 201 10.46 -15.30 -11.98
CA ALA A 201 9.31 -14.92 -11.14
C ALA A 201 8.04 -14.71 -11.98
N LEU A 202 8.13 -13.94 -13.06
CA LEU A 202 7.00 -13.68 -13.95
C LEU A 202 6.58 -14.94 -14.72
N GLY A 203 7.55 -15.75 -15.19
CA GLY A 203 7.27 -16.99 -15.92
C GLY A 203 6.59 -18.04 -15.05
N LEU A 204 7.07 -18.26 -13.82
CA LEU A 204 6.45 -19.19 -12.87
C LEU A 204 5.06 -18.72 -12.45
N TYR A 205 4.89 -17.43 -12.17
CA TYR A 205 3.57 -16.87 -11.89
C TYR A 205 2.63 -17.00 -13.09
N GLY A 206 3.11 -16.68 -14.31
CA GLY A 206 2.33 -16.82 -15.53
C GLY A 206 1.89 -18.26 -15.79
N ALA A 207 2.78 -19.24 -15.61
CA ALA A 207 2.46 -20.65 -15.72
C ALA A 207 1.40 -21.09 -14.67
N PHE A 208 1.56 -20.66 -13.42
CA PHE A 208 0.58 -20.88 -12.36
C PHE A 208 -0.78 -20.23 -12.70
N TYR A 209 -0.79 -19.00 -13.16
CA TYR A 209 -2.01 -18.29 -13.56
C TYR A 209 -2.73 -19.00 -14.69
N LEU A 210 -2.01 -19.46 -15.73
CA LEU A 210 -2.58 -20.24 -16.83
C LEU A 210 -3.13 -21.59 -16.38
N TRP A 211 -2.43 -22.27 -15.46
CA TRP A 211 -2.93 -23.50 -14.86
C TRP A 211 -4.23 -23.26 -14.08
N VAL A 212 -4.30 -22.23 -13.24
CA VAL A 212 -5.53 -21.86 -12.51
C VAL A 212 -6.66 -21.56 -13.49
N LYS A 213 -6.37 -20.83 -14.57
CA LYS A 213 -7.34 -20.51 -15.62
C LYS A 213 -7.89 -21.76 -16.30
N ALA A 214 -7.05 -22.76 -16.56
CA ALA A 214 -7.45 -24.03 -17.15
C ALA A 214 -8.24 -24.90 -16.18
N ALA A 215 -7.86 -24.91 -14.89
CA ALA A 215 -8.51 -25.72 -13.85
C ALA A 215 -9.86 -25.13 -13.37
N ALA A 216 -10.03 -23.80 -13.47
CA ALA A 216 -11.24 -23.09 -13.03
C ALA A 216 -11.79 -22.15 -14.12
N PRO A 217 -12.19 -22.68 -15.30
CA PRO A 217 -12.58 -21.86 -16.46
C PRO A 217 -13.84 -21.02 -16.24
N GLN A 218 -14.69 -21.41 -15.29
CA GLN A 218 -15.93 -20.72 -14.93
C GLN A 218 -15.70 -19.42 -14.13
N GLN A 219 -14.48 -19.20 -13.66
CA GLN A 219 -14.16 -18.06 -12.84
C GLN A 219 -13.78 -16.85 -13.69
N LYS A 220 -14.36 -15.69 -13.38
CA LYS A 220 -13.99 -14.44 -14.03
C LYS A 220 -12.60 -14.03 -13.58
N PHE A 221 -11.62 -14.19 -14.44
CA PHE A 221 -10.26 -13.76 -14.18
C PHE A 221 -10.15 -12.23 -14.29
N THR A 222 -9.27 -11.68 -13.48
CA THR A 222 -9.06 -10.23 -13.32
C THR A 222 -8.95 -9.50 -14.67
N ALA A 223 -8.20 -10.02 -15.63
CA ALA A 223 -8.01 -9.36 -16.92
C ALA A 223 -9.32 -9.20 -17.71
N SER A 224 -10.08 -10.30 -17.91
CA SER A 224 -11.36 -10.22 -18.62
C SER A 224 -12.38 -9.37 -17.85
N TYR A 225 -12.41 -9.46 -16.52
CA TYR A 225 -13.28 -8.64 -15.69
C TYR A 225 -13.04 -7.14 -15.85
N PHE A 226 -11.79 -6.72 -16.04
CA PHE A 226 -11.45 -5.31 -16.22
C PHE A 226 -11.55 -4.86 -17.67
N PHE A 227 -11.14 -5.67 -18.64
CA PHE A 227 -11.24 -5.34 -20.07
C PHE A 227 -12.68 -5.40 -20.59
N ASP A 228 -13.48 -6.32 -20.06
CA ASP A 228 -14.92 -6.42 -20.40
C ASP A 228 -15.77 -5.39 -19.62
N ASN A 229 -15.17 -4.66 -18.70
CA ASN A 229 -15.89 -3.68 -17.90
C ASN A 229 -16.04 -2.38 -18.69
N PRO A 230 -17.27 -1.92 -18.96
CA PRO A 230 -17.52 -0.70 -19.74
C PRO A 230 -17.07 0.61 -19.07
N MET A 231 -16.25 0.54 -18.03
CA MET A 231 -15.74 1.71 -17.30
C MET A 231 -14.64 2.49 -18.00
N PHE A 232 -14.00 1.91 -19.01
CA PHE A 232 -13.03 2.61 -19.84
C PHE A 232 -13.73 3.44 -20.95
N PRO A 233 -13.32 4.69 -21.22
CA PRO A 233 -12.29 5.53 -20.63
C PRO A 233 -12.79 6.51 -19.54
N GLY A 234 -14.09 6.78 -19.43
CA GLY A 234 -14.66 7.71 -18.44
C GLY A 234 -14.45 7.25 -17.00
N GLY A 235 -14.48 5.92 -16.79
CA GLY A 235 -14.23 5.30 -15.50
C GLY A 235 -12.83 5.55 -14.96
N THR A 236 -11.81 5.64 -15.79
CA THR A 236 -10.43 5.91 -15.36
C THR A 236 -10.30 7.27 -14.69
N PHE A 237 -10.99 8.30 -15.24
CA PHE A 237 -10.99 9.63 -14.63
C PHE A 237 -11.62 9.62 -13.23
N VAL A 238 -12.77 8.95 -13.08
CA VAL A 238 -13.46 8.83 -11.77
C VAL A 238 -12.60 8.03 -10.80
N ILE A 239 -11.99 6.94 -11.23
CA ILE A 239 -11.09 6.12 -10.39
C ILE A 239 -9.88 6.94 -9.92
N LEU A 240 -9.27 7.71 -10.81
CA LEU A 240 -8.16 8.59 -10.46
C LEU A 240 -8.57 9.66 -9.44
N ALA A 241 -9.75 10.28 -9.63
CA ALA A 241 -10.29 11.25 -8.70
C ALA A 241 -10.57 10.63 -7.31
N LEU A 242 -11.13 9.42 -7.28
CA LEU A 242 -11.34 8.66 -6.05
C LEU A 242 -10.02 8.28 -5.38
N ALA A 243 -9.01 7.88 -6.15
CA ALA A 243 -7.69 7.55 -5.62
C ALA A 243 -6.99 8.77 -4.99
N ILE A 244 -7.05 9.93 -5.65
CA ILE A 244 -6.52 11.20 -5.11
C ILE A 244 -7.26 11.58 -3.84
N THR A 245 -8.59 11.48 -3.85
CA THR A 245 -9.44 11.75 -2.68
C THR A 245 -9.04 10.83 -1.51
N HIS A 246 -8.91 9.53 -1.80
CA HIS A 246 -8.50 8.55 -0.80
C HIS A 246 -7.10 8.84 -0.25
N LEU A 247 -6.12 9.15 -1.10
CA LEU A 247 -4.77 9.51 -0.66
C LEU A 247 -4.78 10.65 0.34
N VAL A 248 -5.55 11.72 0.04
CA VAL A 248 -5.63 12.89 0.92
C VAL A 248 -6.31 12.55 2.25
N VAL A 249 -7.41 11.82 2.21
CA VAL A 249 -8.17 11.49 3.42
C VAL A 249 -7.48 10.40 4.25
N ALA A 250 -6.91 9.39 3.59
CA ALA A 250 -6.30 8.23 4.24
C ALA A 250 -4.90 8.48 4.82
N PHE A 251 -4.13 9.35 4.18
CA PHE A 251 -2.80 9.71 4.63
C PHE A 251 -2.74 11.14 5.20
N GLY A 252 -3.61 12.02 4.74
CA GLY A 252 -3.77 13.36 5.26
C GLY A 252 -2.46 14.14 5.43
N PRO A 253 -2.24 14.73 6.61
CA PRO A 253 -1.08 15.61 6.86
C PRO A 253 0.28 14.94 6.66
N ILE A 254 0.37 13.60 6.75
CA ILE A 254 1.65 12.90 6.61
C ILE A 254 2.20 12.99 5.17
N LEU A 255 1.37 13.29 4.17
CA LEU A 255 1.81 13.59 2.81
C LEU A 255 2.73 14.82 2.74
N ALA A 256 2.69 15.73 3.74
CA ALA A 256 3.64 16.84 3.84
C ALA A 256 5.09 16.35 4.05
N VAL A 257 5.27 15.21 4.73
CA VAL A 257 6.58 14.58 4.90
C VAL A 257 7.12 14.08 3.56
N LEU A 258 6.23 13.51 2.73
CA LEU A 258 6.58 13.07 1.38
C LEU A 258 6.94 14.25 0.48
N ALA A 259 6.18 15.35 0.55
CA ALA A 259 6.46 16.58 -0.17
C ALA A 259 7.81 17.19 0.29
N TRP A 260 8.06 17.27 1.59
CA TRP A 260 9.34 17.71 2.13
C TRP A 260 10.49 16.86 1.58
N HIS A 261 10.36 15.56 1.57
CA HIS A 261 11.37 14.64 1.05
C HIS A 261 11.66 14.91 -0.44
N GLN A 262 10.62 15.15 -1.25
CA GLN A 262 10.78 15.47 -2.67
C GLN A 262 11.52 16.80 -2.92
N HIS A 263 11.41 17.76 -1.99
CA HIS A 263 12.07 19.06 -2.11
C HIS A 263 13.48 19.11 -1.50
N THR A 264 13.82 18.19 -0.58
CA THR A 264 15.11 18.19 0.13
C THR A 264 16.12 17.20 -0.44
N ARG A 265 15.67 16.17 -1.15
CA ARG A 265 16.52 15.08 -1.63
C ARG A 265 16.74 15.14 -3.14
N ARG A 266 17.86 14.57 -3.59
CA ARG A 266 18.21 14.51 -5.01
C ARG A 266 17.94 13.13 -5.59
N ASP A 267 17.43 13.16 -6.82
CA ASP A 267 17.30 12.10 -7.84
C ASP A 267 16.97 10.66 -7.37
N ARG A 268 17.89 9.92 -6.77
CA ARG A 268 17.66 8.50 -6.47
C ARG A 268 16.53 8.25 -5.47
N GLU A 269 16.54 8.95 -4.34
CA GLU A 269 15.50 8.74 -3.32
C GLU A 269 14.12 9.21 -3.80
N ARG A 270 14.07 10.23 -4.67
CA ARG A 270 12.84 10.69 -5.31
C ARG A 270 12.24 9.63 -6.24
N ALA A 271 13.09 8.82 -6.88
CA ALA A 271 12.66 7.80 -7.82
C ALA A 271 11.74 6.76 -7.17
N HIS A 272 11.89 6.46 -5.86
CA HIS A 272 10.96 5.57 -5.17
C HIS A 272 9.51 6.05 -5.26
N LEU A 273 9.25 7.35 -5.03
CA LEU A 273 7.90 7.90 -5.15
C LEU A 273 7.39 7.82 -6.59
N TRP A 274 8.22 8.22 -7.56
CA TRP A 274 7.78 8.27 -8.96
C TRP A 274 7.52 6.89 -9.53
N LEU A 275 8.36 5.89 -9.19
CA LEU A 275 8.19 4.52 -9.67
C LEU A 275 7.01 3.81 -9.00
N VAL A 276 6.81 4.00 -7.69
CA VAL A 276 5.63 3.48 -7.00
C VAL A 276 4.37 4.19 -7.48
N GLY A 277 4.40 5.52 -7.57
CA GLY A 277 3.27 6.31 -8.09
C GLY A 277 2.90 5.94 -9.52
N GLY A 278 3.88 5.77 -10.39
CA GLY A 278 3.67 5.29 -11.76
C GLY A 278 3.05 3.89 -11.80
N GLY A 279 3.51 2.98 -10.93
CA GLY A 279 2.90 1.66 -10.77
C GLY A 279 1.45 1.73 -10.31
N ILE A 280 1.14 2.59 -9.33
CA ILE A 280 -0.23 2.83 -8.86
C ILE A 280 -1.12 3.37 -10.00
N ILE A 281 -0.64 4.35 -10.76
CA ILE A 281 -1.38 4.90 -11.91
C ILE A 281 -1.63 3.80 -12.97
N ALA A 282 -0.62 2.99 -13.27
CA ALA A 282 -0.78 1.86 -14.19
C ALA A 282 -1.82 0.84 -13.70
N ILE A 283 -1.85 0.57 -12.39
CA ILE A 283 -2.88 -0.27 -11.77
C ILE A 283 -4.27 0.33 -11.97
N PHE A 284 -4.43 1.65 -11.79
CA PHE A 284 -5.74 2.30 -11.96
C PHE A 284 -6.25 2.27 -13.40
N CYS A 285 -5.37 2.09 -14.38
CA CYS A 285 -5.80 1.87 -15.75
C CYS A 285 -6.53 0.55 -15.96
N ILE A 286 -6.41 -0.42 -15.03
CA ILE A 286 -6.99 -1.77 -15.18
C ILE A 286 -7.79 -2.24 -13.96
N ALA A 287 -7.70 -1.58 -12.82
CA ALA A 287 -8.28 -2.04 -11.56
C ALA A 287 -9.10 -0.96 -10.84
N TRP A 288 -10.22 -1.39 -10.24
CA TRP A 288 -11.16 -0.52 -9.55
C TRP A 288 -10.75 -0.12 -8.14
N ASP A 289 -9.97 -0.95 -7.47
CA ASP A 289 -9.74 -0.85 -6.03
C ASP A 289 -8.77 0.29 -5.69
N TRP A 290 -9.14 1.53 -6.06
CA TRP A 290 -8.33 2.74 -5.83
C TRP A 290 -7.86 2.87 -4.38
N SER A 291 -8.72 2.51 -3.42
CA SER A 291 -8.42 2.66 -1.99
C SER A 291 -7.32 1.71 -1.53
N ARG A 292 -7.29 0.49 -2.04
CA ARG A 292 -6.28 -0.51 -1.68
C ARG A 292 -4.95 -0.24 -2.36
N HIS A 293 -4.98 0.05 -3.65
CA HIS A 293 -3.74 0.21 -4.44
C HIS A 293 -3.01 1.51 -4.13
N SER A 294 -3.72 2.58 -3.80
CA SER A 294 -3.10 3.82 -3.34
C SER A 294 -2.29 3.64 -2.05
N ASN A 295 -2.60 2.63 -1.25
CA ASN A 295 -1.85 2.32 -0.03
C ASN A 295 -0.39 1.90 -0.28
N LEU A 296 -0.02 1.51 -1.50
CA LEU A 296 1.37 1.26 -1.89
C LEU A 296 2.27 2.49 -1.71
N ILE A 297 1.69 3.71 -1.66
CA ILE A 297 2.41 4.94 -1.34
C ILE A 297 3.09 4.88 0.05
N ALA A 298 2.66 3.96 0.92
CA ALA A 298 3.31 3.70 2.20
C ALA A 298 4.80 3.31 2.04
N LEU A 299 5.19 2.67 0.94
CA LEU A 299 6.58 2.29 0.69
C LEU A 299 7.51 3.51 0.64
N PRO A 300 7.34 4.48 -0.29
CA PRO A 300 8.15 5.69 -0.29
C PRO A 300 7.89 6.59 0.94
N LEU A 301 6.70 6.54 1.54
CA LEU A 301 6.38 7.32 2.72
C LEU A 301 7.19 6.88 3.95
N VAL A 302 7.40 5.58 4.15
CA VAL A 302 8.25 5.08 5.24
C VAL A 302 9.68 5.61 5.08
N LEU A 303 10.24 5.58 3.86
CA LEU A 303 11.57 6.13 3.59
C LEU A 303 11.62 7.63 3.87
N ALA A 304 10.65 8.39 3.38
CA ALA A 304 10.55 9.83 3.62
C ALA A 304 10.46 10.16 5.11
N SER A 305 9.67 9.38 5.86
CA SER A 305 9.51 9.52 7.31
C SER A 305 10.83 9.30 8.06
N LEU A 306 11.57 8.26 7.71
CA LEU A 306 12.89 7.99 8.29
C LEU A 306 13.86 9.16 8.04
N ARG A 307 13.86 9.73 6.84
CA ARG A 307 14.71 10.89 6.48
C ARG A 307 14.28 12.15 7.21
N PHE A 308 12.99 12.38 7.36
CA PHE A 308 12.44 13.52 8.11
C PHE A 308 12.84 13.46 9.59
N LEU A 309 12.76 12.28 10.20
CA LEU A 309 13.15 12.04 11.58
C LEU A 309 14.66 12.14 11.78
N ALA A 310 15.46 11.62 10.85
CA ALA A 310 16.92 11.74 10.85
C ALA A 310 17.37 13.20 10.73
N ALA A 311 16.59 14.07 10.08
CA ALA A 311 16.82 15.52 10.04
C ALA A 311 16.45 16.23 11.37
N GLY A 312 16.00 15.51 12.40
CA GLY A 312 15.73 16.06 13.73
C GLY A 312 14.30 16.55 13.97
N HIS A 313 13.37 16.34 13.03
CA HIS A 313 12.00 16.89 13.08
C HIS A 313 10.99 16.04 13.85
N ARG A 314 11.39 15.39 14.97
CA ARG A 314 10.57 14.46 15.73
C ARG A 314 9.26 15.02 16.24
N LEU A 315 9.31 16.22 16.85
CA LEU A 315 8.10 16.85 17.41
C LEU A 315 7.11 17.21 16.32
N VAL A 316 7.60 17.76 15.20
CA VAL A 316 6.77 18.06 14.04
C VAL A 316 6.16 16.79 13.47
N TYR A 317 6.95 15.72 13.34
CA TYR A 317 6.46 14.43 12.86
C TYR A 317 5.40 13.83 13.79
N ALA A 318 5.63 13.84 15.11
CA ALA A 318 4.66 13.38 16.09
C ALA A 318 3.35 14.16 16.02
N GLY A 319 3.44 15.49 15.87
CA GLY A 319 2.27 16.35 15.65
C GLY A 319 1.51 16.02 14.37
N ILE A 320 2.20 15.78 13.27
CA ILE A 320 1.61 15.35 11.99
C ILE A 320 0.88 14.00 12.14
N VAL A 321 1.50 13.02 12.81
CA VAL A 321 0.91 11.70 13.07
C VAL A 321 -0.30 11.82 13.99
N GLY A 322 -0.22 12.62 15.06
CA GLY A 322 -1.33 12.87 15.96
C GLY A 322 -2.52 13.54 15.27
N LEU A 323 -2.26 14.54 14.42
CA LEU A 323 -3.29 15.18 13.61
C LEU A 323 -3.93 14.19 12.63
N GLY A 324 -3.11 13.36 11.96
CA GLY A 324 -3.60 12.31 11.07
C GLY A 324 -4.48 11.29 11.78
N ALA A 325 -4.07 10.85 12.99
CA ALA A 325 -4.87 9.96 13.83
C ALA A 325 -6.20 10.58 14.24
N GLY A 326 -6.20 11.84 14.63
CA GLY A 326 -7.42 12.59 14.98
C GLY A 326 -8.38 12.72 13.81
N LEU A 327 -7.88 13.06 12.62
CA LEU A 327 -8.68 13.12 11.41
C LEU A 327 -9.23 11.75 11.03
N MET A 328 -8.44 10.69 11.15
CA MET A 328 -8.87 9.32 10.89
C MET A 328 -9.98 8.85 11.84
N ALA A 329 -9.92 9.25 13.11
CA ALA A 329 -10.94 8.94 14.11
C ALA A 329 -12.25 9.68 13.82
N TRP A 330 -12.15 10.91 13.30
CA TRP A 330 -13.31 11.78 13.06
C TRP A 330 -13.95 11.53 11.70
N ILE A 331 -13.13 11.34 10.65
CA ILE A 331 -13.59 11.14 9.27
C ILE A 331 -12.93 9.87 8.73
N PRO A 332 -13.43 8.67 9.05
CA PRO A 332 -12.88 7.44 8.48
C PRO A 332 -13.02 7.47 6.94
N PRO A 333 -11.93 7.36 6.18
CA PRO A 333 -11.93 7.60 4.73
C PRO A 333 -12.72 6.56 3.92
N TRP A 334 -13.09 5.47 4.55
CA TRP A 334 -13.89 4.38 3.98
C TRP A 334 -15.35 4.40 4.45
N SER A 335 -15.73 5.35 5.31
CA SER A 335 -17.12 5.47 5.72
C SER A 335 -17.94 6.00 4.55
N SER A 336 -18.91 5.21 4.09
CA SER A 336 -19.83 5.60 3.03
C SER A 336 -20.71 6.80 3.40
N SER A 337 -20.80 7.11 4.70
CA SER A 337 -21.58 8.24 5.22
C SER A 337 -20.78 9.53 5.39
N ALA A 338 -19.44 9.48 5.30
CA ALA A 338 -18.58 10.64 5.50
C ALA A 338 -18.22 11.32 4.18
N TRP A 339 -18.39 12.65 4.12
CA TRP A 339 -17.80 13.44 3.04
C TRP A 339 -16.25 13.36 3.10
N PRO A 340 -15.51 13.25 2.00
CA PRO A 340 -15.96 13.29 0.59
C PRO A 340 -16.38 11.92 0.02
N THR A 341 -16.23 10.84 0.76
CA THR A 341 -16.44 9.47 0.26
C THR A 341 -17.90 9.22 -0.09
N SER A 342 -18.84 9.76 0.71
CA SER A 342 -20.28 9.67 0.40
C SER A 342 -20.62 10.37 -0.91
N ALA A 343 -20.14 11.60 -1.12
CA ALA A 343 -20.37 12.33 -2.36
C ALA A 343 -19.79 11.61 -3.58
N MET A 344 -18.63 10.98 -3.44
CA MET A 344 -18.04 10.17 -4.51
C MET A 344 -18.79 8.85 -4.73
N ALA A 345 -19.30 8.24 -3.66
CA ALA A 345 -20.17 7.06 -3.77
C ALA A 345 -21.47 7.40 -4.49
N ASP A 346 -22.08 8.55 -4.18
CA ASP A 346 -23.28 9.02 -4.86
C ASP A 346 -23.06 9.25 -6.37
N ILE A 347 -21.91 9.79 -6.75
CA ILE A 347 -21.52 9.94 -8.16
C ILE A 347 -21.39 8.56 -8.84
N LEU A 348 -20.81 7.57 -8.15
CA LEU A 348 -20.71 6.20 -8.64
C LEU A 348 -22.08 5.50 -8.72
N LEU A 349 -22.96 5.73 -7.74
CA LEU A 349 -24.33 5.18 -7.71
C LEU A 349 -25.19 5.81 -8.79
N LEU A 350 -25.09 7.12 -9.03
CA LEU A 350 -25.76 7.80 -10.16
C LEU A 350 -25.34 7.19 -11.49
N ARG A 351 -24.08 6.80 -11.59
CA ARG A 351 -23.56 6.04 -12.71
C ARG A 351 -24.21 4.66 -12.82
N ASP A 352 -24.29 3.88 -11.71
CA ASP A 352 -24.87 2.54 -11.70
C ASP A 352 -26.40 2.59 -12.00
N THR A 353 -27.11 3.60 -11.51
CA THR A 353 -28.54 3.75 -11.77
C THR A 353 -28.85 4.24 -13.19
N GLY A 354 -27.93 4.99 -13.82
CA GLY A 354 -28.08 5.50 -15.19
C GLY A 354 -27.65 4.54 -16.28
N ALA A 355 -26.60 3.75 -16.06
CA ALA A 355 -25.95 2.95 -17.08
C ALA A 355 -26.07 1.44 -16.86
N ALA A 356 -26.03 0.95 -15.63
CA ALA A 356 -26.09 -0.48 -15.35
C ALA A 356 -27.50 -1.07 -15.39
N ARG A 357 -28.55 -0.24 -15.33
CA ARG A 357 -29.93 -0.71 -15.60
C ARG A 357 -30.23 -0.90 -17.08
N GLN A 358 -29.39 -0.44 -17.98
CA GLN A 358 -29.43 -0.87 -19.36
C GLN A 358 -28.70 -2.22 -19.43
N ASN A 359 -29.49 -3.27 -19.34
CA ASN A 359 -29.11 -4.67 -19.46
C ASN A 359 -28.08 -4.86 -20.59
N PRO A 360 -26.88 -5.42 -20.35
CA PRO A 360 -25.91 -5.68 -21.41
C PRO A 360 -26.47 -6.59 -22.53
N ALA A 361 -27.57 -7.29 -22.29
CA ALA A 361 -28.32 -8.04 -23.30
C ALA A 361 -29.11 -7.16 -24.27
N THR A 362 -29.30 -5.88 -24.03
CA THR A 362 -30.12 -4.98 -24.85
C THR A 362 -29.32 -3.89 -25.61
N GLY A 363 -28.00 -4.09 -25.78
CA GLY A 363 -27.21 -3.25 -26.69
C GLY A 363 -27.07 -1.79 -26.25
N GLY A 364 -27.06 -1.52 -24.94
CA GLY A 364 -26.73 -0.19 -24.41
C GLY A 364 -25.32 0.22 -24.91
N GLU A 365 -25.21 1.44 -25.43
CA GLU A 365 -23.94 1.98 -25.89
C GLU A 365 -22.85 1.77 -24.86
N PRO A 366 -21.64 1.32 -25.26
CA PRO A 366 -20.53 1.17 -24.34
C PRO A 366 -20.25 2.52 -23.68
N MET A 367 -20.02 2.52 -22.35
CA MET A 367 -19.64 3.73 -21.58
C MET A 367 -18.25 4.30 -21.98
N GLY A 368 -17.78 4.00 -23.16
CA GLY A 368 -16.66 4.61 -23.85
C GLY A 368 -17.06 5.93 -24.48
N GLY A 369 -17.67 6.83 -23.69
CA GLY A 369 -18.00 8.16 -24.19
C GLY A 369 -16.76 8.88 -24.71
N ALA A 370 -16.90 9.61 -25.80
CA ALA A 370 -15.87 10.50 -26.34
C ALA A 370 -15.36 11.42 -25.22
N LEU A 371 -14.16 11.99 -25.38
CA LEU A 371 -13.59 12.98 -24.46
C LEU A 371 -14.62 14.08 -24.09
N SER A 372 -15.55 14.40 -25.00
CA SER A 372 -16.69 15.27 -24.77
C SER A 372 -17.60 14.82 -23.60
N ASP A 373 -17.90 13.53 -23.47
CA ASP A 373 -18.74 13.02 -22.38
C ASP A 373 -18.03 13.10 -21.02
N VAL A 374 -16.72 12.89 -21.01
CA VAL A 374 -15.91 13.10 -19.79
C VAL A 374 -16.00 14.57 -19.37
N LEU A 375 -15.81 15.49 -20.30
CA LEU A 375 -15.80 16.92 -20.01
C LEU A 375 -17.19 17.47 -19.66
N THR A 376 -18.24 16.98 -20.28
CA THR A 376 -19.61 17.53 -20.11
C THR A 376 -20.40 16.87 -18.98
N LYS A 377 -20.16 15.60 -18.69
CA LYS A 377 -20.91 14.84 -17.67
C LYS A 377 -20.08 14.61 -16.40
N TRP A 378 -18.87 14.07 -16.55
CA TRP A 378 -18.08 13.59 -15.41
C TRP A 378 -17.31 14.69 -14.70
N VAL A 379 -16.70 15.63 -15.45
CA VAL A 379 -15.96 16.74 -14.82
C VAL A 379 -16.90 17.59 -13.94
N PRO A 380 -18.09 18.04 -14.39
CA PRO A 380 -19.01 18.80 -13.54
C PRO A 380 -19.48 18.00 -12.33
N ALA A 381 -19.72 16.68 -12.46
CA ALA A 381 -20.15 15.84 -11.35
C ALA A 381 -19.08 15.64 -10.28
N VAL A 382 -17.82 15.47 -10.70
CA VAL A 382 -16.68 15.17 -9.80
C VAL A 382 -16.03 16.44 -9.25
N ALA A 383 -16.06 17.55 -9.99
CA ALA A 383 -15.39 18.80 -9.63
C ALA A 383 -15.74 19.33 -8.22
N PRO A 384 -17.01 19.33 -7.75
CA PRO A 384 -17.34 19.81 -6.41
C PRO A 384 -16.62 19.11 -5.27
N VAL A 385 -16.21 17.84 -5.48
CA VAL A 385 -15.42 17.07 -4.51
C VAL A 385 -13.94 17.15 -4.81
N LEU A 386 -13.56 16.98 -6.07
CA LEU A 386 -12.16 16.92 -6.47
C LEU A 386 -11.42 18.24 -6.30
N VAL A 387 -12.06 19.37 -6.58
CA VAL A 387 -11.42 20.70 -6.47
C VAL A 387 -11.02 21.01 -5.02
N PRO A 388 -11.88 20.88 -4.00
CA PRO A 388 -11.46 21.03 -2.60
C PRO A 388 -10.35 20.04 -2.20
N ILE A 389 -10.43 18.79 -2.64
CA ILE A 389 -9.43 17.77 -2.34
C ILE A 389 -8.07 18.11 -2.97
N LEU A 390 -8.04 18.57 -4.22
CA LEU A 390 -6.81 19.04 -4.86
C LEU A 390 -6.26 20.29 -4.18
N ALA A 391 -7.12 21.20 -3.72
CA ALA A 391 -6.67 22.36 -2.94
C ALA A 391 -6.04 21.94 -1.61
N ILE A 392 -6.64 20.98 -0.89
CA ILE A 392 -6.08 20.41 0.34
C ILE A 392 -4.74 19.73 0.05
N LEU A 393 -4.66 18.91 -1.00
CA LEU A 393 -3.42 18.25 -1.40
C LEU A 393 -2.34 19.27 -1.75
N ALA A 394 -2.69 20.31 -2.51
CA ALA A 394 -1.78 21.41 -2.83
C ALA A 394 -1.30 22.13 -1.55
N ALA A 395 -2.20 22.45 -0.62
CA ALA A 395 -1.84 23.08 0.64
C ALA A 395 -0.88 22.20 1.47
N ILE A 396 -1.16 20.90 1.58
CA ILE A 396 -0.28 19.93 2.26
C ILE A 396 1.09 19.87 1.56
N TRP A 397 1.10 19.83 0.24
CA TRP A 397 2.32 19.79 -0.56
C TRP A 397 3.15 21.05 -0.42
N PHE A 398 2.52 22.24 -0.50
CA PHE A 398 3.17 23.51 -0.29
C PHE A 398 3.70 23.67 1.14
N ALA A 399 2.98 23.18 2.17
CA ALA A 399 3.46 23.18 3.54
C ALA A 399 4.76 22.38 3.68
N GLY A 400 4.81 21.18 3.11
CA GLY A 400 6.02 20.36 3.09
C GLY A 400 7.16 21.00 2.33
N ALA A 401 6.90 21.58 1.16
CA ALA A 401 7.89 22.29 0.34
C ALA A 401 8.42 23.54 1.03
N TRP A 402 7.54 24.33 1.64
CA TRP A 402 7.90 25.53 2.39
C TRP A 402 8.78 25.19 3.60
N PHE A 403 8.42 24.15 4.34
CA PHE A 403 9.21 23.66 5.46
C PHE A 403 10.61 23.20 5.00
N ALA A 404 10.71 22.55 3.85
CA ALA A 404 11.97 22.13 3.25
C ALA A 404 12.89 23.32 2.94
N ARG A 405 12.35 24.42 2.40
CA ARG A 405 13.11 25.62 2.03
C ARG A 405 13.64 26.41 3.21
N ARG A 406 13.02 26.30 4.38
CA ARG A 406 13.44 27.02 5.60
C ARG A 406 14.53 26.32 6.40
N GLN A 407 14.98 25.15 5.96
CA GLN A 407 16.05 24.44 6.63
C GLN A 407 17.41 25.08 6.34
N PRO A 408 18.23 25.36 7.38
CA PRO A 408 19.57 25.85 7.15
C PRO A 408 20.43 24.83 6.40
N PRO A 409 21.29 25.25 5.46
CA PRO A 409 22.13 24.37 4.61
C PRO A 409 22.93 23.31 5.39
N ALA A 410 23.35 23.64 6.62
CA ALA A 410 24.11 22.74 7.49
C ALA A 410 23.32 21.49 7.94
N MET A 411 22.00 21.57 8.06
CA MET A 411 21.14 20.40 8.35
C MET A 411 20.97 19.50 7.12
N ALA A 412 20.87 20.07 5.95
CA ALA A 412 20.82 19.32 4.69
C ALA A 412 22.11 18.51 4.45
N ALA A 413 23.27 19.08 4.79
CA ALA A 413 24.57 18.41 4.68
C ALA A 413 24.74 17.26 5.69
N ARG A 414 24.29 17.39 6.93
CA ARG A 414 24.33 16.29 7.93
C ARG A 414 23.43 15.12 7.55
N ALA A 415 22.29 15.40 6.97
CA ALA A 415 21.38 14.37 6.50
C ALA A 415 21.93 13.62 5.27
N SER A 416 22.83 14.20 4.48
CA SER A 416 23.51 13.53 3.35
C SER A 416 24.73 12.72 3.80
N ALA A 417 25.40 13.13 4.88
CA ALA A 417 26.59 12.44 5.39
C ALA A 417 26.29 11.21 6.26
N SER A 418 25.05 11.07 6.75
CA SER A 418 24.61 9.92 7.57
C SER A 418 23.95 8.79 6.77
N ALA A 419 24.09 8.78 5.44
CA ALA A 419 23.69 7.66 4.61
C ALA A 419 24.84 6.66 4.54
N PRO A 420 24.68 5.40 4.99
CA PRO A 420 25.64 4.35 4.75
C PRO A 420 25.69 3.98 3.27
#